data_064f34340ebc36480ad7b3286625950a
#
_entry.id   064f34340ebc36480ad7b3286625950a
#
_cell.length_a   1.000
_cell.length_b   1.000
_cell.length_c   1.000
_cell.angle_alpha   90.00
_cell.angle_beta   90.00
_cell.angle_gamma   90.00
#
_symmetry.space_group_name_H-M   'P 1'
#
loop_
_entity.id
_entity.type
_entity.pdbx_description
1 polymer ?
#
loop_
_entity_poly.entity_id
_entity_poly.type
_entity_poly.pdbx_seq_one_letter_code
_entity_poly.pdbx_strand_id
1 'polypeptide(L)'
;MTQQSHRALTIKPADMVVFTAMSKKYFYMRFFVTKFVLDQGVVPINPFTSFDYFLLDAVERDTVRRANNTLVARADELWVFGDIADGVRAEVVQAWQQHKTVRFFAFRGDKHIYEVTIDDLVYEDGVEPLIHIGE
;
A
#
# COMPACT_ATOMS: atom_id res chain seq x y z
N MET A 1 -3.79 45.01 -6.15
CA MET A 1 -2.89 43.98 -6.67
C MET A 1 -3.58 42.64 -6.66
N THR A 2 -3.53 41.95 -7.76
CA THR A 2 -4.15 40.65 -7.85
C THR A 2 -3.13 39.56 -7.52
N GLN A 3 -3.47 38.75 -6.55
CA GLN A 3 -2.66 37.62 -6.19
C GLN A 3 -2.92 36.49 -7.19
N GLN A 4 -1.89 36.07 -7.86
CA GLN A 4 -2.00 34.92 -8.76
C GLN A 4 -2.26 33.69 -7.91
N SER A 5 -3.41 33.07 -8.10
CA SER A 5 -3.77 31.90 -7.31
C SER A 5 -3.40 30.62 -8.06
N HIS A 6 -2.54 29.79 -7.49
CA HIS A 6 -2.23 28.49 -8.06
C HIS A 6 -3.45 27.58 -7.92
N ARG A 7 -3.68 26.76 -8.94
CA ARG A 7 -4.82 25.83 -8.98
C ARG A 7 -4.90 24.97 -7.71
N ALA A 8 -3.75 24.53 -7.21
CA ALA A 8 -3.70 23.67 -6.01
C ALA A 8 -4.36 24.31 -4.79
N LEU A 9 -4.34 25.64 -4.71
CA LEU A 9 -4.91 26.36 -3.56
C LEU A 9 -6.44 26.34 -3.56
N THR A 10 -7.05 25.93 -4.68
CA THR A 10 -8.51 25.87 -4.83
C THR A 10 -9.05 24.45 -4.73
N ILE A 11 -8.18 23.44 -4.60
CA ILE A 11 -8.58 22.04 -4.58
C ILE A 11 -8.60 21.54 -3.15
N LYS A 12 -9.74 20.99 -2.75
CA LYS A 12 -9.92 20.44 -1.42
C LYS A 12 -9.09 19.15 -1.29
N PRO A 13 -8.35 18.96 -0.19
CA PRO A 13 -7.62 17.72 0.04
C PRO A 13 -8.55 16.51 0.11
N ALA A 14 -8.05 15.35 -0.29
CA ALA A 14 -8.76 14.10 -0.13
C ALA A 14 -8.83 13.71 1.35
N ASP A 15 -9.84 12.94 1.72
CA ASP A 15 -10.08 12.58 3.11
C ASP A 15 -9.30 11.36 3.57
N MET A 16 -8.84 10.51 2.65
CA MET A 16 -8.29 9.21 3.02
C MET A 16 -6.92 8.97 2.40
N VAL A 17 -6.03 8.40 3.21
CA VAL A 17 -4.70 7.97 2.79
C VAL A 17 -4.63 6.45 2.90
N VAL A 18 -4.13 5.80 1.86
CA VAL A 18 -4.06 4.35 1.76
C VAL A 18 -2.62 3.90 1.61
N PHE A 19 -2.20 2.98 2.46
CA PHE A 19 -0.90 2.32 2.30
C PHE A 19 -1.07 1.19 1.29
N THR A 20 -0.27 1.21 0.23
CA THR A 20 -0.32 0.19 -0.81
C THR A 20 0.73 -0.88 -0.53
N ALA A 21 0.28 -2.02 -0.06
CA ALA A 21 1.15 -3.15 0.30
C ALA A 21 1.28 -4.08 -0.89
N MET A 22 2.52 -4.37 -1.29
CA MET A 22 2.74 -5.26 -2.43
C MET A 22 4.13 -5.86 -2.36
N SER A 23 4.24 -7.11 -2.82
CA SER A 23 5.51 -7.80 -2.93
C SER A 23 6.45 -7.05 -3.88
N LYS A 24 7.74 -7.08 -3.59
CA LYS A 24 8.74 -6.42 -4.44
C LYS A 24 8.77 -7.00 -5.86
N LYS A 25 8.27 -8.21 -6.08
CA LYS A 25 8.17 -8.75 -7.44
C LYS A 25 7.20 -7.94 -8.31
N TYR A 26 6.35 -7.12 -7.70
CA TYR A 26 5.43 -6.22 -8.40
C TYR A 26 5.96 -4.79 -8.47
N PHE A 27 7.25 -4.56 -8.18
CA PHE A 27 7.82 -3.23 -8.24
C PHE A 27 7.54 -2.54 -9.57
N TYR A 28 7.56 -3.30 -10.65
CA TYR A 28 7.26 -2.77 -11.98
C TYR A 28 5.81 -2.31 -12.14
N MET A 29 4.92 -2.74 -11.27
CA MET A 29 3.50 -2.37 -11.30
C MET A 29 3.18 -1.15 -10.44
N ARG A 30 4.16 -0.57 -9.74
CA ARG A 30 3.89 0.52 -8.79
C ARG A 30 3.18 1.71 -9.41
N PHE A 31 3.47 2.02 -10.66
CA PHE A 31 2.81 3.10 -11.38
C PHE A 31 1.31 2.80 -11.51
N PHE A 32 0.96 1.60 -11.93
CA PHE A 32 -0.43 1.23 -12.16
C PHE A 32 -1.21 1.13 -10.85
N VAL A 33 -0.57 0.66 -9.79
CA VAL A 33 -1.16 0.62 -8.46
C VAL A 33 -1.45 2.04 -7.98
N THR A 34 -0.48 2.93 -8.09
CA THR A 34 -0.64 4.33 -7.71
C THR A 34 -1.78 4.99 -8.48
N LYS A 35 -1.82 4.77 -9.80
CA LYS A 35 -2.88 5.29 -10.65
C LYS A 35 -4.25 4.76 -10.22
N PHE A 36 -4.32 3.45 -9.96
CA PHE A 36 -5.58 2.82 -9.54
C PHE A 36 -6.12 3.47 -8.27
N VAL A 37 -5.27 3.67 -7.27
CA VAL A 37 -5.67 4.26 -6.00
C VAL A 37 -6.13 5.71 -6.20
N LEU A 38 -5.37 6.50 -6.97
CA LEU A 38 -5.75 7.88 -7.27
C LEU A 38 -7.09 7.94 -8.00
N ASP A 39 -7.33 7.00 -8.92
CA ASP A 39 -8.60 6.94 -9.65
C ASP A 39 -9.78 6.60 -8.72
N GLN A 40 -9.51 6.00 -7.55
CA GLN A 40 -10.54 5.77 -6.53
C GLN A 40 -10.82 7.02 -5.69
N GLY A 41 -10.09 8.11 -5.91
CA GLY A 41 -10.30 9.36 -5.20
C GLY A 41 -9.58 9.46 -3.86
N VAL A 42 -8.64 8.58 -3.59
CA VAL A 42 -7.87 8.58 -2.33
C VAL A 42 -6.38 8.66 -2.61
N VAL A 43 -5.59 8.83 -1.57
CA VAL A 43 -4.16 9.14 -1.70
C VAL A 43 -3.32 7.90 -1.37
N PRO A 44 -2.48 7.42 -2.31
CA PRO A 44 -1.62 6.28 -2.05
C PRO A 44 -0.34 6.67 -1.34
N ILE A 45 0.09 5.82 -0.40
CA ILE A 45 1.47 5.81 0.10
C ILE A 45 2.05 4.48 -0.35
N ASN A 46 3.11 4.53 -1.15
CA ASN A 46 3.79 3.33 -1.64
C ASN A 46 5.24 3.36 -1.15
N PRO A 47 5.66 2.37 -0.33
CA PRO A 47 7.03 2.38 0.20
C PRO A 47 8.11 2.30 -0.87
N PHE A 48 7.81 1.70 -2.03
CA PHE A 48 8.78 1.64 -3.12
C PHE A 48 9.08 3.02 -3.71
N THR A 49 8.14 3.94 -3.66
CA THR A 49 8.36 5.31 -4.12
C THR A 49 8.80 6.23 -2.99
N SER A 50 8.34 5.96 -1.77
CA SER A 50 8.69 6.81 -0.61
C SER A 50 10.13 6.64 -0.19
N PHE A 51 10.70 5.43 -0.28
CA PHE A 51 12.05 5.14 0.20
C PHE A 51 13.04 4.79 -0.90
N ASP A 52 12.63 4.80 -2.16
CA ASP A 52 13.46 4.32 -3.26
C ASP A 52 13.86 2.86 -3.04
N TYR A 53 13.61 2.02 -4.01
CA TYR A 53 13.83 0.59 -3.89
C TYR A 53 15.25 0.23 -3.46
N PHE A 54 16.26 0.95 -3.97
CA PHE A 54 17.67 0.65 -3.70
C PHE A 54 18.16 1.21 -2.37
N LEU A 55 17.36 2.01 -1.68
CA LEU A 55 17.73 2.57 -0.38
C LEU A 55 17.97 1.47 0.66
N LEU A 56 17.36 0.30 0.47
CA LEU A 56 17.50 -0.82 1.39
C LEU A 56 18.96 -1.25 1.59
N ASP A 57 19.81 -0.99 0.59
CA ASP A 57 21.24 -1.32 0.67
C ASP A 57 22.08 -0.19 1.28
N ALA A 58 21.51 1.01 1.42
CA ALA A 58 22.24 2.18 1.88
C ALA A 58 21.94 2.52 3.34
N VAL A 59 20.84 2.01 3.88
CA VAL A 59 20.36 2.32 5.23
C VAL A 59 20.15 1.02 5.98
N GLU A 60 20.43 1.05 7.30
CA GLU A 60 20.23 -0.12 8.14
C GLU A 60 18.79 -0.59 8.05
N ARG A 61 18.58 -1.91 7.94
CA ARG A 61 17.27 -2.50 7.64
C ARG A 61 16.20 -2.16 8.65
N ASP A 62 16.54 -2.16 9.93
CA ASP A 62 15.53 -1.88 10.94
C ASP A 62 15.10 -0.43 10.94
N THR A 63 15.96 0.49 10.47
CA THR A 63 15.57 1.88 10.26
C THR A 63 14.49 1.97 9.19
N VAL A 64 14.66 1.24 8.09
CA VAL A 64 13.67 1.21 7.02
C VAL A 64 12.38 0.54 7.49
N ARG A 65 12.50 -0.58 8.22
CA ARG A 65 11.33 -1.26 8.78
C ARG A 65 10.52 -0.37 9.70
N ARG A 66 11.20 0.39 10.56
CA ARG A 66 10.54 1.33 11.46
C ARG A 66 9.81 2.41 10.66
N ALA A 67 10.44 2.95 9.63
CA ALA A 67 9.83 3.96 8.78
C ALA A 67 8.60 3.38 8.07
N ASN A 68 8.71 2.17 7.56
CA ASN A 68 7.59 1.50 6.90
C ASN A 68 6.43 1.28 7.87
N ASN A 69 6.73 0.82 9.08
CA ASN A 69 5.71 0.64 10.12
C ASN A 69 5.02 1.96 10.46
N THR A 70 5.75 3.06 10.43
CA THR A 70 5.20 4.39 10.66
C THR A 70 4.21 4.75 9.56
N LEU A 71 4.53 4.45 8.31
CA LEU A 71 3.61 4.73 7.21
C LEU A 71 2.33 3.91 7.34
N VAL A 72 2.43 2.63 7.71
CA VAL A 72 1.24 1.80 7.97
C VAL A 72 0.40 2.44 9.08
N ALA A 73 1.05 2.87 10.16
CA ALA A 73 0.34 3.46 11.31
C ALA A 73 -0.36 4.78 10.95
N ARG A 74 0.22 5.55 10.04
CA ARG A 74 -0.33 6.86 9.65
C ARG A 74 -1.37 6.78 8.56
N ALA A 75 -1.42 5.68 7.81
CA ALA A 75 -2.43 5.49 6.77
C ALA A 75 -3.79 5.17 7.40
N ASP A 76 -4.85 5.53 6.71
CA ASP A 76 -6.21 5.23 7.15
C ASP A 76 -6.60 3.80 6.86
N GLU A 77 -6.17 3.27 5.71
CA GLU A 77 -6.44 1.90 5.30
C GLU A 77 -5.20 1.30 4.68
N LEU A 78 -5.18 -0.03 4.59
CA LEU A 78 -4.12 -0.76 3.91
C LEU A 78 -4.75 -1.57 2.77
N TRP A 79 -4.27 -1.35 1.56
CA TRP A 79 -4.72 -2.06 0.37
C TRP A 79 -3.58 -2.93 -0.14
N VAL A 80 -3.85 -4.21 -0.29
CA VAL A 80 -2.88 -5.21 -0.72
C VAL A 80 -3.07 -5.50 -2.20
N PHE A 81 -1.97 -5.55 -2.94
CA PHE A 81 -2.01 -5.78 -4.39
C PHE A 81 -1.15 -6.98 -4.74
N GLY A 82 -1.79 -8.02 -5.27
CA GLY A 82 -1.12 -9.21 -5.76
C GLY A 82 -0.84 -10.25 -4.68
N ASP A 83 0.08 -11.15 -4.97
CA ASP A 83 0.42 -12.24 -4.08
C ASP A 83 1.00 -11.76 -2.75
N ILE A 84 0.73 -12.52 -1.71
CA ILE A 84 1.11 -12.15 -0.35
C ILE A 84 2.53 -12.63 -0.08
N ALA A 85 3.46 -11.68 0.02
CA ALA A 85 4.82 -11.92 0.48
C ALA A 85 4.87 -11.83 1.99
N ASP A 86 5.97 -12.27 2.57
CA ASP A 86 6.15 -12.29 4.02
C ASP A 86 6.03 -10.88 4.63
N GLY A 87 6.65 -9.89 4.01
CA GLY A 87 6.56 -8.50 4.47
C GLY A 87 5.15 -7.93 4.33
N VAL A 88 4.45 -8.30 3.27
CA VAL A 88 3.06 -7.86 3.07
C VAL A 88 2.16 -8.47 4.14
N ARG A 89 2.39 -9.75 4.47
CA ARG A 89 1.63 -10.39 5.55
C ARG A 89 1.81 -9.65 6.86
N ALA A 90 3.05 -9.27 7.18
CA ALA A 90 3.33 -8.52 8.40
C ALA A 90 2.60 -7.17 8.41
N GLU A 91 2.54 -6.50 7.28
CA GLU A 91 1.82 -5.21 7.17
C GLU A 91 0.32 -5.38 7.39
N VAL A 92 -0.25 -6.46 6.85
CA VAL A 92 -1.67 -6.77 7.07
C VAL A 92 -1.97 -7.02 8.55
N VAL A 93 -1.12 -7.82 9.21
CA VAL A 93 -1.27 -8.11 10.64
C VAL A 93 -1.21 -6.81 11.45
N GLN A 94 -0.24 -5.95 11.15
CA GLN A 94 -0.14 -4.64 11.81
C GLN A 94 -1.40 -3.80 11.63
N ALA A 95 -1.91 -3.74 10.41
CA ALA A 95 -3.12 -2.96 10.13
C ALA A 95 -4.32 -3.51 10.90
N TRP A 96 -4.48 -4.82 10.95
CA TRP A 96 -5.56 -5.43 11.73
C TRP A 96 -5.40 -5.15 13.23
N GLN A 97 -4.18 -5.24 13.76
CA GLN A 97 -3.92 -4.92 15.17
C GLN A 97 -4.26 -3.46 15.49
N GLN A 98 -4.18 -2.59 14.50
CA GLN A 98 -4.52 -1.18 14.64
C GLN A 98 -5.98 -0.89 14.26
N HIS A 99 -6.78 -1.94 14.05
CA HIS A 99 -8.21 -1.85 13.71
C HIS A 99 -8.47 -1.10 12.40
N LYS A 100 -7.57 -1.26 11.44
CA LYS A 100 -7.72 -0.63 10.13
C LYS A 100 -8.40 -1.57 9.15
N THR A 101 -9.13 -0.98 8.23
CA THR A 101 -9.69 -1.73 7.09
C THR A 101 -8.56 -2.17 6.18
N VAL A 102 -8.57 -3.44 5.79
CA VAL A 102 -7.65 -4.01 4.83
C VAL A 102 -8.45 -4.51 3.64
N ARG A 103 -8.07 -4.09 2.45
CA ARG A 103 -8.70 -4.54 1.22
C ARG A 103 -7.66 -5.24 0.35
N PHE A 104 -8.11 -6.22 -0.41
CA PHE A 104 -7.22 -7.07 -1.22
C PHE A 104 -7.58 -6.94 -2.69
N PHE A 105 -6.55 -6.86 -3.52
CA PHE A 105 -6.70 -6.70 -4.97
C PHE A 105 -5.78 -7.67 -5.69
N ALA A 106 -6.21 -8.15 -6.84
CA ALA A 106 -5.43 -9.03 -7.70
C ALA A 106 -5.21 -8.36 -9.05
N PHE A 107 -4.21 -8.85 -9.77
CA PHE A 107 -3.91 -8.39 -11.12
C PHE A 107 -4.44 -9.39 -12.14
N ARG A 108 -5.06 -8.88 -13.20
CA ARG A 108 -5.44 -9.69 -14.35
C ARG A 108 -4.80 -9.06 -15.58
N GLY A 109 -3.93 -9.84 -16.25
CA GLY A 109 -3.14 -9.29 -17.34
C GLY A 109 -2.20 -8.21 -16.81
N ASP A 110 -1.83 -7.26 -17.65
CA ASP A 110 -0.77 -6.32 -17.32
C ASP A 110 -1.23 -5.13 -16.48
N LYS A 111 -2.49 -4.74 -16.58
CA LYS A 111 -2.91 -3.45 -16.02
C LYS A 111 -4.25 -3.48 -15.31
N HIS A 112 -4.95 -4.61 -15.35
CA HIS A 112 -6.26 -4.68 -14.73
C HIS A 112 -6.15 -5.09 -13.27
N ILE A 113 -6.70 -4.26 -12.39
CA ILE A 113 -6.70 -4.49 -10.94
C ILE A 113 -8.15 -4.64 -10.49
N TYR A 114 -8.43 -5.70 -9.74
CA TYR A 114 -9.80 -5.94 -9.26
C TYR A 114 -9.76 -6.43 -7.81
N GLU A 115 -10.80 -6.08 -7.08
CA GLU A 115 -10.88 -6.45 -5.67
C GLU A 115 -11.23 -7.92 -5.49
N VAL A 116 -10.60 -8.56 -4.49
CA VAL A 116 -10.84 -9.96 -4.12
C VAL A 116 -11.08 -10.05 -2.62
N THR A 117 -11.49 -11.23 -2.17
CA THR A 117 -11.67 -11.48 -0.75
C THR A 117 -10.46 -12.24 -0.20
N ILE A 118 -10.40 -12.34 1.13
CA ILE A 118 -9.32 -13.07 1.79
C ILE A 118 -9.25 -14.53 1.33
N ASP A 119 -10.38 -15.11 0.91
CA ASP A 119 -10.43 -16.50 0.46
C ASP A 119 -9.79 -16.70 -0.91
N ASP A 120 -9.60 -15.63 -1.67
CA ASP A 120 -9.04 -15.68 -3.03
C ASP A 120 -7.55 -15.36 -3.07
N LEU A 121 -6.90 -15.19 -1.92
CA LEU A 121 -5.51 -14.76 -1.87
C LEU A 121 -4.57 -15.88 -2.30
N VAL A 122 -3.51 -15.46 -3.01
CA VAL A 122 -2.40 -16.33 -3.39
C VAL A 122 -1.20 -15.91 -2.54
N TYR A 123 -0.48 -16.88 -2.01
CA TYR A 123 0.66 -16.63 -1.13
C TYR A 123 1.95 -17.06 -1.81
N GLU A 124 3.02 -16.31 -1.56
CA GLU A 124 4.34 -16.73 -1.99
C GLU A 124 4.79 -17.94 -1.17
N ASP A 125 5.77 -18.68 -1.68
CA ASP A 125 6.22 -19.92 -1.04
C ASP A 125 6.66 -19.67 0.40
N GLY A 126 6.17 -20.52 1.31
CA GLY A 126 6.55 -20.46 2.70
C GLY A 126 5.82 -19.41 3.54
N VAL A 127 4.93 -18.64 2.93
CA VAL A 127 4.17 -17.64 3.68
C VAL A 127 2.93 -18.28 4.28
N GLU A 128 2.74 -18.11 5.58
CA GLU A 128 1.57 -18.64 6.26
C GLU A 128 0.31 -17.89 5.85
N PRO A 129 -0.80 -18.61 5.63
CA PRO A 129 -2.07 -17.95 5.31
C PRO A 129 -2.48 -16.97 6.40
N LEU A 130 -3.15 -15.90 5.97
CA LEU A 130 -3.73 -14.95 6.90
C LEU A 130 -4.97 -15.54 7.54
N ILE A 131 -5.05 -15.39 8.85
CA ILE A 131 -6.25 -15.73 9.60
C ILE A 131 -6.79 -14.41 10.12
N HIS A 132 -8.00 -14.05 9.70
CA HIS A 132 -8.60 -12.80 10.12
C HIS A 132 -8.90 -12.86 11.61
N ILE A 133 -8.23 -12.06 12.39
CA ILE A 133 -8.41 -11.95 13.83
C ILE A 133 -8.80 -10.51 14.17
N GLY A 134 -9.50 -10.34 15.27
CA GLY A 134 -9.90 -9.00 15.71
C GLY A 134 -11.28 -8.60 15.26
N GLU A 135 -12.09 -9.56 14.98
CA GLU A 135 -13.49 -9.33 14.72
C GLU A 135 -14.21 -8.77 15.94
#